data_fcb85ba464187a22a4fe81e1f32a140a
#
_entry.id   fcb85ba464187a22a4fe81e1f32a140a
#
_cell.length_a   1.000
_cell.length_b   1.000
_cell.length_c   1.000
_cell.angle_alpha   90.00
_cell.angle_beta   90.00
_cell.angle_gamma   90.00
#
_symmetry.space_group_name_H-M   'P 1'
#
loop_
_entity.id
_entity.type
_entity.pdbx_description
1 polymer ?
#
loop_
_entity_poly.entity_id
_entity_poly.type
_entity_poly.pdbx_seq_one_letter_code
_entity_poly.pdbx_strand_id
1 'polypeptide(L)'
;MNSSKRIICGLLAICTLVLACSPSGSKKEGTNSIESYIQPPFLQPGDSIGVMVISSPINAVRRTKVDSMLKVVEGIGVKIRLGEHLFKNEFAAFSVTDKERAEEFMGMVRNPNLKAILFYRGGYGAIRTLEYLDMEEIKRNPKWIVGFSDVTTLHNVLSNSGIQSIHGGMPSSYWLTKRDTPDSTLITVKDALFGKTTGYKINPHPYNKFGEAEGILAGGNMTLITASIGTPYDLNVDENTILFIEEVGEGIKDVDRYMQQLKKSGKLDKIKALLVGNFTKIRDDEDPWNMGAYELIKMYADELDIPVIYRFPSGHSRPNYAQYLGRKVRVVANEEGASIEFL
;
A
#
# COMPACT_ATOMS: atom_id res chain seq x y z
N MET A 1 42.82 84.77 29.29
CA MET A 1 42.15 85.39 28.19
C MET A 1 41.38 84.30 27.49
N ASN A 2 40.10 84.17 27.87
CA ASN A 2 39.23 83.06 27.54
C ASN A 2 38.27 83.42 26.41
N SER A 3 38.14 82.56 25.47
CA SER A 3 37.07 82.61 24.48
C SER A 3 36.31 81.32 24.51
N SER A 4 35.07 81.41 25.06
CA SER A 4 34.10 80.28 25.13
C SER A 4 33.39 80.15 23.78
N LYS A 5 33.47 79.01 23.19
CA LYS A 5 32.58 78.60 22.07
C LYS A 5 31.45 77.74 22.56
N ARG A 6 30.22 78.21 22.39
CA ARG A 6 29.00 77.45 22.63
C ARG A 6 28.78 76.48 21.49
N ILE A 7 28.61 75.22 21.83
CA ILE A 7 28.19 74.17 20.89
C ILE A 7 26.70 73.96 21.10
N ILE A 8 25.92 74.17 20.01
CA ILE A 8 24.49 73.92 19.94
C ILE A 8 24.32 72.45 19.62
N CYS A 9 23.74 71.67 20.55
CA CYS A 9 23.30 70.33 20.30
C CYS A 9 21.95 70.35 19.56
N GLY A 10 21.98 69.94 18.30
CA GLY A 10 20.76 69.62 17.56
C GLY A 10 20.32 68.17 17.86
N LEU A 11 19.16 68.04 18.45
CA LEU A 11 18.49 66.72 18.61
C LEU A 11 17.92 66.28 17.24
N LEU A 12 18.51 65.25 16.67
CA LEU A 12 17.90 64.50 15.57
C LEU A 12 16.94 63.44 16.20
N ALA A 13 15.68 63.61 16.01
CA ALA A 13 14.66 62.59 16.35
C ALA A 13 14.67 61.53 15.25
N ILE A 14 15.22 60.35 15.56
CA ILE A 14 15.14 59.19 14.68
C ILE A 14 13.80 58.52 14.92
N CYS A 15 12.84 58.69 13.99
CA CYS A 15 11.63 57.90 13.93
C CYS A 15 11.97 56.50 13.45
N THR A 16 12.05 55.54 14.36
CA THR A 16 12.12 54.11 14.01
C THR A 16 10.71 53.65 13.61
N LEU A 17 10.52 53.47 12.30
CA LEU A 17 9.36 52.73 11.78
C LEU A 17 9.56 51.24 12.16
N VAL A 18 8.79 50.77 13.15
CA VAL A 18 8.65 49.34 13.43
C VAL A 18 7.66 48.78 12.40
N LEU A 19 8.20 48.14 11.33
CA LEU A 19 7.40 47.29 10.48
C LEU A 19 7.00 46.07 11.30
N ALA A 20 5.77 46.01 11.74
CA ALA A 20 5.13 44.83 12.29
C ALA A 20 5.00 43.81 11.13
N CYS A 21 5.94 42.87 11.00
CA CYS A 21 5.71 41.64 10.23
C CYS A 21 4.65 40.84 11.01
N SER A 22 3.41 40.88 10.55
CA SER A 22 2.41 39.88 10.90
C SER A 22 2.89 38.51 10.36
N PRO A 23 2.94 37.44 11.15
CA PRO A 23 3.19 36.14 10.62
C PRO A 23 2.05 35.80 9.65
N SER A 24 2.37 35.67 8.37
CA SER A 24 1.46 35.09 7.40
C SER A 24 1.13 33.68 7.89
N GLY A 25 -0.08 33.49 8.37
CA GLY A 25 -0.59 32.19 8.72
C GLY A 25 -0.39 31.27 7.50
N SER A 26 0.44 30.25 7.65
CA SER A 26 0.49 29.16 6.73
C SER A 26 -0.92 28.59 6.65
N LYS A 27 -1.60 28.80 5.53
CA LYS A 27 -2.80 28.04 5.19
C LYS A 27 -2.37 26.58 5.32
N LYS A 28 -2.91 25.86 6.31
CA LYS A 28 -2.92 24.40 6.27
C LYS A 28 -3.60 24.07 4.95
N GLU A 29 -2.83 23.52 4.01
CA GLU A 29 -3.41 22.85 2.85
C GLU A 29 -4.34 21.81 3.43
N GLY A 30 -5.63 22.03 3.27
CA GLY A 30 -6.65 21.09 3.64
C GLY A 30 -6.35 19.82 2.84
N THR A 31 -6.15 18.72 3.51
CA THR A 31 -6.17 17.41 2.89
C THR A 31 -7.50 17.30 2.17
N ASN A 32 -7.49 17.42 0.83
CA ASN A 32 -8.67 17.14 0.02
C ASN A 32 -9.02 15.68 0.26
N SER A 33 -10.01 15.43 1.10
CA SER A 33 -10.58 14.09 1.21
C SER A 33 -11.12 13.70 -0.16
N ILE A 34 -10.72 12.53 -0.64
CA ILE A 34 -11.20 12.00 -1.92
C ILE A 34 -12.69 11.70 -1.74
N GLU A 35 -13.57 12.47 -2.37
CA GLU A 35 -15.02 12.32 -2.24
C GLU A 35 -15.53 10.96 -2.73
N SER A 36 -14.87 10.40 -3.75
CA SER A 36 -15.16 9.05 -4.26
C SER A 36 -13.96 8.41 -4.93
N TYR A 37 -13.76 7.13 -4.70
CA TYR A 37 -12.74 6.35 -5.37
C TYR A 37 -13.26 5.76 -6.67
N ILE A 38 -12.46 5.84 -7.74
CA ILE A 38 -12.75 5.22 -9.02
C ILE A 38 -12.62 3.70 -8.85
N GLN A 39 -13.73 2.99 -9.01
CA GLN A 39 -13.76 1.54 -9.07
C GLN A 39 -13.63 1.09 -10.53
N PRO A 40 -12.57 0.34 -10.90
CA PRO A 40 -12.49 -0.28 -12.22
C PRO A 40 -13.68 -1.24 -12.45
N PRO A 41 -14.14 -1.43 -13.71
CA PRO A 41 -15.18 -2.40 -14.00
C PRO A 41 -14.78 -3.82 -13.61
N PHE A 42 -15.68 -4.57 -12.96
CA PHE A 42 -15.45 -5.99 -12.68
C PHE A 42 -15.38 -6.81 -13.97
N LEU A 43 -14.55 -7.86 -13.94
CA LEU A 43 -14.36 -8.75 -15.07
C LEU A 43 -15.60 -9.61 -15.33
N GLN A 44 -15.77 -9.94 -16.61
CA GLN A 44 -16.69 -10.95 -17.07
C GLN A 44 -15.92 -12.18 -17.59
N PRO A 45 -16.49 -13.39 -17.58
CA PRO A 45 -15.85 -14.57 -18.16
C PRO A 45 -15.42 -14.31 -19.62
N GLY A 46 -14.16 -14.61 -19.92
CA GLY A 46 -13.56 -14.40 -21.24
C GLY A 46 -12.88 -13.04 -21.43
N ASP A 47 -12.95 -12.13 -20.45
CA ASP A 47 -12.19 -10.88 -20.48
C ASP A 47 -10.69 -11.15 -20.49
N SER A 48 -9.93 -10.17 -20.99
CA SER A 48 -8.47 -10.25 -21.06
C SER A 48 -7.81 -9.46 -19.94
N ILE A 49 -6.71 -10.03 -19.39
CA ILE A 49 -5.85 -9.37 -18.42
C ILE A 49 -4.40 -9.33 -18.91
N GLY A 50 -3.67 -8.28 -18.51
CA GLY A 50 -2.23 -8.20 -18.67
C GLY A 50 -1.53 -8.98 -17.55
N VAL A 51 -0.44 -9.70 -17.87
CA VAL A 51 0.46 -10.30 -16.85
C VAL A 51 1.86 -9.83 -17.11
N MET A 52 2.47 -9.15 -16.13
CA MET A 52 3.80 -8.56 -16.25
C MET A 52 4.60 -8.62 -14.93
N VAL A 53 5.83 -8.13 -14.96
CA VAL A 53 6.64 -7.84 -13.77
C VAL A 53 6.98 -6.36 -13.73
N ILE A 54 6.80 -5.73 -12.56
CA ILE A 54 7.22 -4.34 -12.31
C ILE A 54 8.36 -4.29 -11.28
N SER A 55 8.51 -5.35 -10.51
CA SER A 55 9.52 -5.56 -9.47
C SER A 55 10.69 -6.42 -9.99
N SER A 56 11.07 -7.45 -9.24
CA SER A 56 12.14 -8.36 -9.62
C SER A 56 11.80 -9.21 -10.85
N PRO A 57 12.80 -9.54 -11.70
CA PRO A 57 12.60 -10.34 -12.91
C PRO A 57 12.28 -11.80 -12.60
N ILE A 58 11.79 -12.51 -13.60
CA ILE A 58 11.62 -13.96 -13.55
C ILE A 58 12.90 -14.64 -14.05
N ASN A 59 13.45 -15.51 -13.23
CA ASN A 59 14.58 -16.33 -13.67
C ASN A 59 14.14 -17.29 -14.79
N ALA A 60 14.81 -17.22 -15.94
CA ALA A 60 14.51 -18.02 -17.13
C ALA A 60 14.51 -19.55 -16.88
N VAL A 61 15.31 -20.03 -15.92
CA VAL A 61 15.34 -21.46 -15.51
C VAL A 61 13.97 -21.92 -14.97
N ARG A 62 13.11 -21.01 -14.56
CA ARG A 62 11.77 -21.33 -14.04
C ARG A 62 10.66 -21.26 -15.07
N ARG A 63 10.98 -21.15 -16.36
CA ARG A 63 9.97 -20.91 -17.42
C ARG A 63 8.84 -21.94 -17.40
N THR A 64 9.15 -23.23 -17.32
CA THR A 64 8.12 -24.29 -17.26
C THR A 64 7.15 -24.11 -16.10
N LYS A 65 7.66 -23.66 -14.93
CA LYS A 65 6.80 -23.36 -13.76
C LYS A 65 5.94 -22.13 -14.01
N VAL A 66 6.48 -21.12 -14.71
CA VAL A 66 5.72 -19.93 -15.10
C VAL A 66 4.59 -20.32 -16.04
N ASP A 67 4.87 -21.09 -17.09
CA ASP A 67 3.88 -21.55 -18.07
C ASP A 67 2.77 -22.36 -17.41
N SER A 68 3.11 -23.23 -16.46
CA SER A 68 2.10 -23.98 -15.67
C SER A 68 1.23 -23.03 -14.85
N MET A 69 1.81 -21.99 -14.26
CA MET A 69 1.06 -21.04 -13.45
C MET A 69 0.20 -20.10 -14.31
N LEU A 70 0.65 -19.74 -15.51
CA LEU A 70 -0.17 -18.99 -16.47
C LEU A 70 -1.44 -19.76 -16.87
N LYS A 71 -1.36 -21.09 -17.03
CA LYS A 71 -2.54 -21.94 -17.23
C LYS A 71 -3.51 -21.90 -16.05
N VAL A 72 -2.98 -21.79 -14.81
CA VAL A 72 -3.82 -21.59 -13.63
C VAL A 72 -4.52 -20.23 -13.66
N VAL A 73 -3.83 -19.19 -14.12
CA VAL A 73 -4.44 -17.87 -14.34
C VAL A 73 -5.55 -17.94 -15.38
N GLU A 74 -5.33 -18.58 -16.52
CA GLU A 74 -6.38 -18.80 -17.54
C GLU A 74 -7.57 -19.59 -16.99
N GLY A 75 -7.29 -20.55 -16.12
CA GLY A 75 -8.32 -21.37 -15.45
C GLY A 75 -9.30 -20.60 -14.56
N ILE A 76 -9.01 -19.35 -14.18
CA ILE A 76 -10.01 -18.51 -13.50
C ILE A 76 -11.09 -17.96 -14.44
N GLY A 77 -10.96 -18.16 -15.74
CA GLY A 77 -11.94 -17.75 -16.76
C GLY A 77 -11.56 -16.49 -17.53
N VAL A 78 -10.28 -16.13 -17.59
CA VAL A 78 -9.75 -14.96 -18.31
C VAL A 78 -8.81 -15.38 -19.44
N LYS A 79 -8.58 -14.47 -20.39
CA LYS A 79 -7.52 -14.57 -21.39
C LYS A 79 -6.30 -13.78 -20.94
N ILE A 80 -5.10 -14.24 -21.25
CA ILE A 80 -3.85 -13.59 -20.83
C ILE A 80 -3.19 -12.88 -22.01
N ARG A 81 -2.73 -11.66 -21.77
CA ARG A 81 -1.73 -10.97 -22.57
C ARG A 81 -0.47 -10.82 -21.73
N LEU A 82 0.62 -11.45 -22.15
CA LEU A 82 1.91 -11.33 -21.48
C LEU A 82 2.58 -9.99 -21.80
N GLY A 83 3.23 -9.41 -20.81
CA GLY A 83 4.16 -8.32 -21.00
C GLY A 83 5.38 -8.76 -21.80
N GLU A 84 5.91 -7.87 -22.61
CA GLU A 84 7.07 -8.11 -23.48
C GLU A 84 8.35 -8.37 -22.69
N HIS A 85 8.42 -7.78 -21.47
CA HIS A 85 9.58 -7.85 -20.58
C HIS A 85 9.47 -8.94 -19.50
N LEU A 86 8.41 -9.75 -19.52
CA LEU A 86 8.13 -10.75 -18.48
C LEU A 86 9.30 -11.72 -18.23
N PHE A 87 10.01 -12.10 -19.29
CA PHE A 87 11.13 -13.06 -19.23
C PHE A 87 12.50 -12.43 -19.48
N LYS A 88 12.57 -11.12 -19.61
CA LYS A 88 13.85 -10.42 -19.76
C LYS A 88 14.60 -10.33 -18.43
N ASN A 89 15.91 -10.18 -18.51
CA ASN A 89 16.80 -9.93 -17.38
C ASN A 89 18.03 -9.20 -17.92
N GLU A 90 17.80 -7.97 -18.37
CA GLU A 90 18.74 -7.21 -19.21
C GLU A 90 19.31 -5.98 -18.49
N PHE A 91 18.77 -5.63 -17.33
CA PHE A 91 19.20 -4.42 -16.62
C PHE A 91 19.44 -4.70 -15.13
N ALA A 92 20.71 -4.84 -14.71
CA ALA A 92 21.10 -5.08 -13.33
C ALA A 92 20.28 -6.22 -12.67
N ALA A 93 19.51 -5.90 -11.61
CA ALA A 93 18.64 -6.85 -10.91
C ALA A 93 17.18 -6.87 -11.45
N PHE A 94 16.93 -6.25 -12.61
CA PHE A 94 15.59 -6.05 -13.18
C PHE A 94 15.46 -6.65 -14.57
N SER A 95 14.21 -6.79 -15.05
CA SER A 95 13.94 -7.28 -16.39
C SER A 95 14.51 -6.35 -17.46
N VAL A 96 14.21 -5.06 -17.33
CA VAL A 96 14.67 -3.94 -18.17
C VAL A 96 14.78 -2.68 -17.31
N THR A 97 15.07 -1.53 -17.90
CA THR A 97 15.16 -0.26 -17.18
C THR A 97 13.85 0.11 -16.46
N ASP A 98 13.94 1.00 -15.48
CA ASP A 98 12.78 1.49 -14.73
C ASP A 98 11.74 2.12 -15.66
N LYS A 99 12.20 2.92 -16.62
CA LYS A 99 11.36 3.57 -17.62
C LYS A 99 10.66 2.56 -18.54
N GLU A 100 11.36 1.56 -19.05
CA GLU A 100 10.76 0.54 -19.92
C GLU A 100 9.71 -0.30 -19.18
N ARG A 101 9.93 -0.63 -17.88
CA ARG A 101 8.92 -1.31 -17.05
C ARG A 101 7.67 -0.45 -16.87
N ALA A 102 7.85 0.84 -16.64
CA ALA A 102 6.76 1.80 -16.52
C ALA A 102 6.01 1.98 -17.85
N GLU A 103 6.73 2.09 -18.98
CA GLU A 103 6.14 2.21 -20.31
C GLU A 103 5.31 0.96 -20.69
N GLU A 104 5.80 -0.23 -20.34
CA GLU A 104 5.02 -1.48 -20.52
C GLU A 104 3.74 -1.46 -19.69
N PHE A 105 3.82 -1.06 -18.41
CA PHE A 105 2.65 -0.91 -17.55
C PHE A 105 1.65 0.10 -18.15
N MET A 106 2.12 1.28 -18.54
CA MET A 106 1.28 2.31 -19.16
C MET A 106 0.69 1.86 -20.49
N GLY A 107 1.43 1.08 -21.27
CA GLY A 107 0.92 0.43 -22.49
C GLY A 107 -0.24 -0.52 -22.20
N MET A 108 -0.16 -1.28 -21.12
CA MET A 108 -1.28 -2.13 -20.66
C MET A 108 -2.45 -1.30 -20.14
N VAL A 109 -2.20 -0.19 -19.44
CA VAL A 109 -3.24 0.75 -18.99
C VAL A 109 -4.01 1.30 -20.18
N ARG A 110 -3.34 1.73 -21.25
CA ARG A 110 -3.97 2.27 -22.48
C ARG A 110 -4.75 1.24 -23.28
N ASN A 111 -4.43 -0.03 -23.13
CA ASN A 111 -5.06 -1.07 -23.92
C ASN A 111 -6.54 -1.29 -23.51
N PRO A 112 -7.53 -0.92 -24.34
CA PRO A 112 -8.95 -1.02 -23.98
C PRO A 112 -9.44 -2.46 -23.84
N ASN A 113 -8.71 -3.42 -24.42
CA ASN A 113 -9.06 -4.84 -24.36
C ASN A 113 -8.67 -5.49 -23.04
N LEU A 114 -7.82 -4.84 -22.23
CA LEU A 114 -7.43 -5.35 -20.91
C LEU A 114 -8.34 -4.77 -19.83
N LYS A 115 -8.81 -5.60 -18.91
CA LYS A 115 -9.65 -5.21 -17.76
C LYS A 115 -8.89 -5.18 -16.45
N ALA A 116 -7.78 -5.92 -16.38
CA ALA A 116 -6.89 -5.93 -15.21
C ALA A 116 -5.43 -6.07 -15.63
N ILE A 117 -4.53 -5.70 -14.73
CA ILE A 117 -3.09 -5.95 -14.81
C ILE A 117 -2.71 -6.73 -13.54
N LEU A 118 -2.21 -7.94 -13.73
CA LEU A 118 -1.77 -8.84 -12.67
C LEU A 118 -0.25 -8.89 -12.68
N PHE A 119 0.38 -8.54 -11.58
CA PHE A 119 1.82 -8.73 -11.45
C PHE A 119 2.12 -10.20 -11.16
N TYR A 120 3.04 -10.79 -11.93
CA TYR A 120 3.41 -12.19 -11.76
C TYR A 120 4.09 -12.44 -10.41
N ARG A 121 4.92 -11.49 -9.96
CA ARG A 121 5.64 -11.55 -8.69
C ARG A 121 5.97 -10.14 -8.16
N GLY A 122 6.25 -10.09 -6.85
CA GLY A 122 6.90 -8.97 -6.20
C GLY A 122 8.43 -9.08 -6.22
N GLY A 123 9.06 -8.60 -5.17
CA GLY A 123 10.50 -8.53 -4.98
C GLY A 123 10.94 -7.13 -4.61
N TYR A 124 11.64 -6.43 -5.50
CA TYR A 124 12.05 -5.06 -5.31
C TYR A 124 12.04 -4.30 -6.65
N GLY A 125 11.70 -3.02 -6.62
CA GLY A 125 11.90 -2.10 -7.73
C GLY A 125 10.67 -1.42 -8.29
N ALA A 126 9.45 -1.72 -7.80
CA ALA A 126 8.25 -1.02 -8.24
C ALA A 126 8.32 0.49 -7.94
N ILE A 127 8.86 0.89 -6.78
CA ILE A 127 9.05 2.31 -6.42
C ILE A 127 9.84 3.11 -7.46
N ARG A 128 10.79 2.46 -8.13
CA ARG A 128 11.67 3.11 -9.14
C ARG A 128 10.93 3.46 -10.43
N THR A 129 9.75 2.86 -10.65
CA THR A 129 8.95 3.10 -11.87
C THR A 129 7.95 4.23 -11.69
N LEU A 130 7.65 4.65 -10.45
CA LEU A 130 6.56 5.56 -10.13
C LEU A 130 6.71 6.95 -10.76
N GLU A 131 7.94 7.45 -10.91
CA GLU A 131 8.22 8.75 -11.54
C GLU A 131 7.87 8.81 -13.03
N TYR A 132 7.71 7.64 -13.70
CA TYR A 132 7.36 7.53 -15.12
C TYR A 132 5.87 7.25 -15.34
N LEU A 133 5.04 7.22 -14.30
CA LEU A 133 3.61 6.92 -14.41
C LEU A 133 2.79 8.20 -14.59
N ASP A 134 1.87 8.19 -15.54
CA ASP A 134 0.84 9.22 -15.68
C ASP A 134 -0.44 8.79 -14.93
N MET A 135 -0.62 9.33 -13.71
CA MET A 135 -1.76 8.99 -12.87
C MET A 135 -3.09 9.49 -13.44
N GLU A 136 -3.10 10.59 -14.19
CA GLU A 136 -4.31 11.08 -14.85
C GLU A 136 -4.71 10.18 -16.01
N GLU A 137 -3.75 9.59 -16.70
CA GLU A 137 -4.04 8.59 -17.74
C GLU A 137 -4.58 7.30 -17.13
N ILE A 138 -4.06 6.87 -15.97
CA ILE A 138 -4.56 5.70 -15.24
C ILE A 138 -6.01 5.95 -14.79
N LYS A 139 -6.35 7.15 -14.30
CA LYS A 139 -7.73 7.53 -13.96
C LYS A 139 -8.69 7.48 -15.16
N ARG A 140 -8.23 7.90 -16.32
CA ARG A 140 -9.05 7.85 -17.56
C ARG A 140 -9.26 6.44 -18.09
N ASN A 141 -8.36 5.51 -17.76
CA ASN A 141 -8.37 4.11 -18.20
C ASN A 141 -8.30 3.15 -17.03
N PRO A 142 -9.24 3.20 -16.06
CA PRO A 142 -9.13 2.46 -14.83
C PRO A 142 -9.18 0.94 -15.07
N LYS A 143 -8.23 0.22 -14.47
CA LYS A 143 -8.12 -1.23 -14.51
C LYS A 143 -7.84 -1.76 -13.11
N TRP A 144 -8.28 -2.99 -12.84
CA TRP A 144 -7.88 -3.66 -11.62
C TRP A 144 -6.37 -3.93 -11.64
N ILE A 145 -5.63 -3.29 -10.75
CA ILE A 145 -4.21 -3.54 -10.52
C ILE A 145 -4.11 -4.53 -9.36
N VAL A 146 -3.52 -5.70 -9.64
CA VAL A 146 -3.50 -6.84 -8.70
C VAL A 146 -2.07 -7.21 -8.33
N GLY A 147 -1.79 -7.23 -7.04
CA GLY A 147 -0.50 -7.65 -6.49
C GLY A 147 -0.41 -7.38 -4.99
N PHE A 148 0.73 -7.68 -4.39
CA PHE A 148 1.07 -7.38 -3.00
C PHE A 148 2.59 -7.27 -2.82
N SER A 149 3.09 -7.17 -1.57
CA SER A 149 4.53 -7.02 -1.34
C SER A 149 5.05 -5.71 -1.94
N ASP A 150 6.10 -5.74 -2.77
CA ASP A 150 6.69 -4.57 -3.44
C ASP A 150 5.66 -3.73 -4.24
N VAL A 151 4.56 -4.35 -4.70
CA VAL A 151 3.45 -3.66 -5.38
C VAL A 151 2.71 -2.69 -4.45
N THR A 152 2.91 -2.77 -3.14
CA THR A 152 2.35 -1.81 -2.17
C THR A 152 2.68 -0.37 -2.53
N THR A 153 3.87 -0.10 -3.06
CA THR A 153 4.25 1.25 -3.50
C THR A 153 3.35 1.79 -4.60
N LEU A 154 2.92 0.93 -5.53
CA LEU A 154 1.96 1.30 -6.57
C LEU A 154 0.54 1.44 -5.99
N HIS A 155 0.15 0.55 -5.07
CA HIS A 155 -1.14 0.68 -4.38
C HIS A 155 -1.26 2.00 -3.62
N ASN A 156 -0.17 2.47 -2.99
CA ASN A 156 -0.15 3.76 -2.28
C ASN A 156 -0.47 4.92 -3.23
N VAL A 157 0.19 5.00 -4.38
CA VAL A 157 -0.06 6.11 -5.34
C VAL A 157 -1.42 6.01 -6.02
N LEU A 158 -1.93 4.80 -6.26
CA LEU A 158 -3.30 4.59 -6.73
C LEU A 158 -4.32 5.07 -5.69
N SER A 159 -4.14 4.70 -4.42
CA SER A 159 -4.98 5.15 -3.33
C SER A 159 -4.96 6.67 -3.18
N ASN A 160 -3.78 7.29 -3.20
CA ASN A 160 -3.62 8.74 -3.15
C ASN A 160 -4.31 9.45 -4.34
N SER A 161 -4.43 8.76 -5.46
CA SER A 161 -5.09 9.27 -6.67
C SER A 161 -6.58 8.93 -6.73
N GLY A 162 -7.14 8.29 -5.71
CA GLY A 162 -8.56 7.93 -5.67
C GLY A 162 -8.92 6.77 -6.59
N ILE A 163 -8.02 5.81 -6.81
CA ILE A 163 -8.26 4.64 -7.67
C ILE A 163 -8.22 3.38 -6.80
N GLN A 164 -9.26 2.56 -6.90
CA GLN A 164 -9.28 1.25 -6.25
C GLN A 164 -8.32 0.27 -6.91
N SER A 165 -7.70 -0.59 -6.09
CA SER A 165 -6.82 -1.65 -6.54
C SER A 165 -7.01 -2.91 -5.67
N ILE A 166 -6.39 -4.02 -6.03
CA ILE A 166 -6.53 -5.29 -5.31
C ILE A 166 -5.19 -5.70 -4.72
N HIS A 167 -5.05 -5.59 -3.38
CA HIS A 167 -4.02 -6.31 -2.66
C HIS A 167 -4.38 -7.78 -2.64
N GLY A 168 -3.58 -8.63 -3.26
CA GLY A 168 -3.89 -10.05 -3.35
C GLY A 168 -2.73 -10.89 -3.85
N GLY A 169 -2.81 -12.20 -3.66
CA GLY A 169 -1.78 -13.15 -4.06
C GLY A 169 -1.42 -13.06 -5.53
N MET A 170 -0.14 -13.24 -5.82
CA MET A 170 0.42 -13.25 -7.18
C MET A 170 0.73 -14.67 -7.65
N PRO A 171 0.78 -14.96 -8.97
CA PRO A 171 0.99 -16.31 -9.51
C PRO A 171 2.28 -17.00 -9.03
N SER A 172 3.34 -16.24 -8.74
CA SER A 172 4.60 -16.81 -8.24
C SER A 172 4.50 -17.44 -6.86
N SER A 173 3.42 -17.15 -6.10
CA SER A 173 3.27 -17.57 -4.72
C SER A 173 1.80 -17.75 -4.33
N TYR A 174 1.53 -18.76 -3.52
CA TYR A 174 0.28 -18.93 -2.77
C TYR A 174 -1.00 -19.23 -3.56
N TRP A 175 -0.92 -19.60 -4.85
CA TRP A 175 -2.10 -19.86 -5.67
C TRP A 175 -2.57 -21.32 -5.69
N LEU A 176 -1.64 -22.25 -5.45
CA LEU A 176 -1.98 -23.67 -5.40
C LEU A 176 -1.59 -24.27 -4.05
N THR A 177 -2.37 -25.25 -3.60
CA THR A 177 -2.04 -26.11 -2.47
C THR A 177 -0.88 -27.05 -2.84
N LYS A 178 -0.37 -27.80 -1.86
CA LYS A 178 0.63 -28.86 -2.13
C LYS A 178 0.10 -29.98 -3.03
N ARG A 179 -1.22 -30.06 -3.25
CA ARG A 179 -1.89 -31.03 -4.14
C ARG A 179 -2.28 -30.43 -5.48
N ASP A 180 -1.70 -29.27 -5.84
CA ASP A 180 -1.98 -28.53 -7.07
C ASP A 180 -3.46 -28.14 -7.26
N THR A 181 -4.22 -28.09 -6.17
CA THR A 181 -5.59 -27.55 -6.17
C THR A 181 -5.58 -26.06 -5.85
N PRO A 182 -6.51 -25.27 -6.41
CA PRO A 182 -6.65 -23.86 -6.04
C PRO A 182 -6.82 -23.71 -4.51
N ASP A 183 -6.04 -22.80 -3.93
CA ASP A 183 -6.23 -22.43 -2.52
C ASP A 183 -7.10 -21.18 -2.36
N SER A 184 -7.40 -20.82 -1.12
CA SER A 184 -8.23 -19.65 -0.82
C SER A 184 -7.61 -18.36 -1.36
N THR A 185 -6.30 -18.28 -1.52
CA THR A 185 -5.61 -17.12 -2.10
C THR A 185 -6.05 -16.88 -3.55
N LEU A 186 -6.01 -17.93 -4.39
CA LEU A 186 -6.47 -17.84 -5.78
C LEU A 186 -7.98 -17.58 -5.85
N ILE A 187 -8.75 -18.27 -5.01
CA ILE A 187 -10.22 -18.14 -4.99
C ILE A 187 -10.61 -16.69 -4.67
N THR A 188 -10.00 -16.08 -3.65
CA THR A 188 -10.34 -14.70 -3.27
C THR A 188 -9.88 -13.67 -4.30
N VAL A 189 -8.74 -13.86 -4.98
CA VAL A 189 -8.31 -13.00 -6.10
C VAL A 189 -9.30 -13.10 -7.26
N LYS A 190 -9.72 -14.32 -7.62
CA LYS A 190 -10.75 -14.52 -8.65
C LYS A 190 -12.04 -13.82 -8.25
N ASP A 191 -12.55 -14.08 -7.04
CA ASP A 191 -13.82 -13.51 -6.58
C ASP A 191 -13.76 -11.97 -6.52
N ALA A 192 -12.61 -11.39 -6.14
CA ALA A 192 -12.41 -9.96 -6.15
C ALA A 192 -12.43 -9.39 -7.58
N LEU A 193 -11.74 -10.01 -8.54
CA LEU A 193 -11.74 -9.57 -9.93
C LEU A 193 -13.14 -9.60 -10.57
N PHE A 194 -13.97 -10.58 -10.20
CA PHE A 194 -15.33 -10.76 -10.72
C PHE A 194 -16.42 -10.09 -9.86
N GLY A 195 -16.05 -9.29 -8.85
CA GLY A 195 -16.99 -8.54 -8.00
C GLY A 195 -17.83 -9.40 -7.04
N LYS A 196 -17.33 -10.57 -6.68
CA LYS A 196 -18.06 -11.52 -5.80
C LYS A 196 -17.64 -11.40 -4.33
N THR A 197 -16.55 -10.69 -4.03
CA THR A 197 -16.07 -10.51 -2.67
C THR A 197 -16.88 -9.44 -1.96
N THR A 198 -17.62 -9.82 -0.93
CA THR A 198 -18.40 -8.90 -0.10
C THR A 198 -17.78 -8.66 1.27
N GLY A 199 -16.86 -9.51 1.71
CA GLY A 199 -16.20 -9.40 3.00
C GLY A 199 -15.63 -10.72 3.49
N TYR A 200 -15.08 -10.71 4.70
CA TYR A 200 -14.48 -11.86 5.36
C TYR A 200 -14.84 -11.89 6.83
N LYS A 201 -15.05 -13.11 7.36
CA LYS A 201 -15.12 -13.36 8.80
C LYS A 201 -13.80 -13.96 9.27
N ILE A 202 -13.34 -13.53 10.43
CA ILE A 202 -12.02 -13.83 10.98
C ILE A 202 -12.22 -14.39 12.39
N ASN A 203 -11.50 -15.45 12.70
CA ASN A 203 -11.54 -16.05 14.03
C ASN A 203 -11.09 -15.06 15.11
N PRO A 204 -11.53 -15.22 16.36
CA PRO A 204 -11.08 -14.41 17.48
C PRO A 204 -9.57 -14.46 17.64
N HIS A 205 -8.98 -13.34 18.03
CA HIS A 205 -7.57 -13.25 18.43
C HIS A 205 -7.48 -12.54 19.79
N PRO A 206 -6.65 -13.02 20.73
CA PRO A 206 -6.60 -12.46 22.09
C PRO A 206 -6.15 -11.01 22.16
N TYR A 207 -5.51 -10.49 21.10
CA TYR A 207 -5.06 -9.10 21.02
C TYR A 207 -6.05 -8.19 20.29
N ASN A 208 -7.17 -8.72 19.78
CA ASN A 208 -8.18 -7.86 19.16
C ASN A 208 -8.66 -6.80 20.15
N LYS A 209 -8.66 -5.54 19.72
CA LYS A 209 -9.32 -4.46 20.44
C LYS A 209 -10.72 -4.29 19.86
N PHE A 210 -11.73 -4.50 20.70
CA PHE A 210 -13.13 -4.54 20.28
C PHE A 210 -13.62 -3.16 19.84
N GLY A 211 -14.54 -3.16 18.91
CA GLY A 211 -15.16 -1.98 18.36
C GLY A 211 -15.58 -2.17 16.92
N GLU A 212 -16.10 -1.09 16.37
CA GLU A 212 -16.58 -1.00 14.99
C GLU A 212 -16.09 0.30 14.36
N ALA A 213 -15.73 0.26 13.09
CA ALA A 213 -15.38 1.46 12.32
C ALA A 213 -15.73 1.29 10.84
N GLU A 214 -16.06 2.41 10.20
CA GLU A 214 -16.18 2.50 8.74
C GLU A 214 -15.15 3.49 8.21
N GLY A 215 -14.49 3.14 7.12
CA GLY A 215 -13.49 3.98 6.48
C GLY A 215 -12.99 3.40 5.17
N ILE A 216 -12.00 4.05 4.58
CA ILE A 216 -11.36 3.63 3.34
C ILE A 216 -10.19 2.70 3.69
N LEU A 217 -10.21 1.50 3.14
CA LEU A 217 -9.11 0.55 3.33
C LEU A 217 -7.90 0.96 2.50
N ALA A 218 -6.76 1.15 3.16
CA ALA A 218 -5.48 1.47 2.52
C ALA A 218 -4.33 0.80 3.26
N GLY A 219 -3.20 0.61 2.59
CA GLY A 219 -2.03 -0.01 3.19
C GLY A 219 -1.45 -1.17 2.40
N GLY A 220 -0.78 -2.11 3.09
CA GLY A 220 -0.08 -3.26 2.53
C GLY A 220 1.18 -3.61 3.30
N ASN A 221 2.29 -3.87 2.60
CA ASN A 221 3.56 -4.20 3.22
C ASN A 221 4.13 -3.00 3.98
N MET A 222 4.45 -3.23 5.26
CA MET A 222 4.80 -2.17 6.21
C MET A 222 6.15 -1.51 5.87
N THR A 223 7.14 -2.28 5.42
CA THR A 223 8.41 -1.74 4.92
C THR A 223 8.17 -0.73 3.80
N LEU A 224 7.30 -1.05 2.83
CA LEU A 224 7.07 -0.18 1.66
C LEU A 224 6.26 1.07 2.03
N ILE A 225 5.32 0.96 2.96
CA ILE A 225 4.58 2.11 3.48
C ILE A 225 5.56 3.07 4.18
N THR A 226 6.39 2.56 5.09
CA THR A 226 7.30 3.39 5.89
C THR A 226 8.45 3.96 5.07
N ALA A 227 8.98 3.21 4.10
CA ALA A 227 10.03 3.69 3.21
C ALA A 227 9.57 4.85 2.29
N SER A 228 8.27 5.00 2.07
CA SER A 228 7.71 6.09 1.26
C SER A 228 7.40 7.35 2.06
N ILE A 229 7.40 7.32 3.40
CA ILE A 229 7.05 8.48 4.24
C ILE A 229 8.00 9.66 3.96
N GLY A 230 7.39 10.82 3.69
CA GLY A 230 8.10 12.05 3.36
C GLY A 230 8.52 12.17 1.89
N THR A 231 8.15 11.22 1.03
CA THR A 231 8.34 11.28 -0.42
C THR A 231 7.02 11.65 -1.12
N PRO A 232 7.04 11.99 -2.43
CA PRO A 232 5.80 12.19 -3.20
C PRO A 232 4.89 10.94 -3.29
N TYR A 233 5.40 9.78 -2.89
CA TYR A 233 4.71 8.49 -2.95
C TYR A 233 4.22 8.02 -1.59
N ASP A 234 4.32 8.88 -0.58
CA ASP A 234 3.85 8.61 0.78
C ASP A 234 2.34 8.32 0.79
N LEU A 235 1.93 7.24 1.44
CA LEU A 235 0.51 6.91 1.58
C LEU A 235 -0.21 7.99 2.38
N ASN A 236 -1.22 8.62 1.78
CA ASN A 236 -2.10 9.55 2.47
C ASN A 236 -2.96 8.79 3.48
N VAL A 237 -2.87 9.21 4.72
CA VAL A 237 -3.65 8.67 5.83
C VAL A 237 -4.39 9.82 6.50
N ASP A 238 -5.71 9.69 6.60
CA ASP A 238 -6.60 10.68 7.21
C ASP A 238 -7.57 10.00 8.19
N GLU A 239 -8.48 10.80 8.75
CA GLU A 239 -9.50 10.34 9.70
C GLU A 239 -10.56 9.40 9.10
N ASN A 240 -10.50 9.09 7.82
CA ASN A 240 -11.36 8.10 7.17
C ASN A 240 -10.60 6.80 6.85
N THR A 241 -9.33 6.71 7.16
CA THR A 241 -8.50 5.57 6.80
C THR A 241 -8.65 4.41 7.77
N ILE A 242 -8.86 3.20 7.24
CA ILE A 242 -8.60 1.92 7.91
C ILE A 242 -7.27 1.42 7.36
N LEU A 243 -6.25 1.40 8.23
CA LEU A 243 -4.90 1.04 7.82
C LEU A 243 -4.68 -0.47 7.91
N PHE A 244 -4.29 -1.07 6.80
CA PHE A 244 -3.84 -2.45 6.72
C PHE A 244 -2.32 -2.52 6.67
N ILE A 245 -1.72 -3.36 7.52
CA ILE A 245 -0.27 -3.62 7.55
C ILE A 245 0.02 -5.12 7.58
N GLU A 246 1.03 -5.56 6.85
CA GLU A 246 1.57 -6.92 6.87
C GLU A 246 3.09 -6.87 6.67
N GLU A 247 3.83 -7.95 7.03
CA GLU A 247 5.28 -7.94 6.85
C GLU A 247 5.90 -9.34 6.72
N VAL A 248 7.10 -9.41 6.10
CA VAL A 248 7.85 -10.65 5.92
C VAL A 248 9.36 -10.45 6.00
N GLY A 249 10.03 -11.29 6.80
CA GLY A 249 11.48 -11.45 6.75
C GLY A 249 12.28 -10.38 7.48
N GLU A 250 11.62 -9.42 8.11
CA GLU A 250 12.25 -8.34 8.87
C GLU A 250 12.69 -8.79 10.27
N GLY A 251 13.59 -8.02 10.89
CA GLY A 251 13.91 -8.17 12.30
C GLY A 251 12.84 -7.56 13.21
N ILE A 252 12.73 -8.01 14.45
CA ILE A 252 11.80 -7.43 15.42
C ILE A 252 12.10 -5.93 15.65
N LYS A 253 13.37 -5.53 15.64
CA LYS A 253 13.81 -4.14 15.71
C LYS A 253 13.33 -3.30 14.53
N ASP A 254 13.26 -3.91 13.35
CA ASP A 254 12.80 -3.21 12.15
C ASP A 254 11.29 -2.99 12.21
N VAL A 255 10.54 -3.99 12.70
CA VAL A 255 9.10 -3.82 12.99
C VAL A 255 8.87 -2.68 13.99
N ASP A 256 9.69 -2.57 15.05
CA ASP A 256 9.61 -1.46 16.00
C ASP A 256 9.88 -0.10 15.32
N ARG A 257 10.95 -0.01 14.52
CA ARG A 257 11.28 1.21 13.78
C ARG A 257 10.13 1.66 12.87
N TYR A 258 9.49 0.71 12.19
CA TYR A 258 8.36 1.00 11.32
C TYR A 258 7.14 1.47 12.11
N MET A 259 6.82 0.85 13.25
CA MET A 259 5.76 1.32 14.14
C MET A 259 6.07 2.71 14.70
N GLN A 260 7.31 2.96 15.12
CA GLN A 260 7.76 4.29 15.55
C GLN A 260 7.61 5.32 14.42
N GLN A 261 7.96 4.96 13.19
CA GLN A 261 7.85 5.88 12.07
C GLN A 261 6.38 6.20 11.75
N LEU A 262 5.50 5.21 11.76
CA LEU A 262 4.05 5.41 11.60
C LEU A 262 3.49 6.31 12.70
N LYS A 263 3.91 6.10 13.96
CA LYS A 263 3.51 6.93 15.11
C LYS A 263 4.05 8.36 14.97
N LYS A 264 5.37 8.52 14.77
CA LYS A 264 6.03 9.84 14.70
C LYS A 264 5.60 10.68 13.50
N SER A 265 5.23 10.05 12.39
CA SER A 265 4.63 10.75 11.25
C SER A 265 3.16 11.15 11.46
N GLY A 266 2.57 10.79 12.59
CA GLY A 266 1.17 11.09 12.94
C GLY A 266 0.15 10.26 12.14
N LYS A 267 0.59 9.17 11.47
CA LYS A 267 -0.33 8.32 10.70
C LYS A 267 -1.21 7.48 11.62
N LEU A 268 -0.65 6.93 12.71
CA LEU A 268 -1.44 6.12 13.65
C LEU A 268 -2.51 6.93 14.38
N ASP A 269 -2.27 8.22 14.62
CA ASP A 269 -3.22 9.08 15.34
C ASP A 269 -4.44 9.46 14.49
N LYS A 270 -4.40 9.22 13.18
CA LYS A 270 -5.46 9.61 12.24
C LYS A 270 -6.39 8.48 11.85
N ILE A 271 -5.95 7.22 11.97
CA ILE A 271 -6.71 6.08 11.45
C ILE A 271 -7.95 5.77 12.31
N LYS A 272 -8.99 5.22 11.67
CA LYS A 272 -10.22 4.75 12.33
C LYS A 272 -10.14 3.32 12.84
N ALA A 273 -9.31 2.49 12.23
CA ALA A 273 -9.05 1.13 12.66
C ALA A 273 -7.70 0.66 12.13
N LEU A 274 -7.09 -0.30 12.81
CA LEU A 274 -5.86 -0.97 12.38
C LEU A 274 -6.16 -2.44 12.06
N LEU A 275 -5.87 -2.84 10.83
CA LEU A 275 -5.98 -4.22 10.36
C LEU A 275 -4.57 -4.81 10.26
N VAL A 276 -4.19 -5.63 11.22
CA VAL A 276 -2.88 -6.29 11.28
C VAL A 276 -2.96 -7.64 10.59
N GLY A 277 -2.35 -7.74 9.42
CA GLY A 277 -2.26 -8.95 8.62
C GLY A 277 -1.24 -9.95 9.16
N ASN A 278 -0.65 -10.72 8.26
CA ASN A 278 0.35 -11.70 8.65
C ASN A 278 1.74 -11.08 8.74
N PHE A 279 2.39 -11.28 9.89
CA PHE A 279 3.80 -10.99 10.12
C PHE A 279 4.54 -12.33 10.14
N THR A 280 5.31 -12.61 9.08
CA THR A 280 5.91 -13.93 8.87
C THR A 280 7.42 -13.87 8.77
N LYS A 281 8.11 -14.91 9.29
CA LYS A 281 9.58 -14.99 9.28
C LYS A 281 10.23 -13.78 9.95
N ILE A 282 9.58 -13.21 10.95
CA ILE A 282 10.16 -12.13 11.75
C ILE A 282 11.26 -12.74 12.62
N ARG A 283 12.44 -12.11 12.63
CA ARG A 283 13.66 -12.60 13.30
C ARG A 283 13.90 -11.83 14.58
N ASP A 284 14.38 -12.53 15.60
CA ASP A 284 14.75 -12.00 16.91
C ASP A 284 16.07 -12.61 17.41
N ASP A 285 17.05 -12.73 16.52
CA ASP A 285 18.27 -13.55 16.69
C ASP A 285 19.52 -12.73 17.08
N GLU A 286 19.61 -11.44 16.76
CA GLU A 286 20.81 -10.63 17.01
C GLU A 286 20.80 -9.91 18.37
N ASP A 287 19.64 -9.58 18.90
CA ASP A 287 19.45 -8.86 20.17
C ASP A 287 18.01 -9.11 20.64
N PRO A 288 17.79 -10.26 21.29
CA PRO A 288 16.46 -10.77 21.54
C PRO A 288 15.61 -9.84 22.39
N TRP A 289 14.46 -9.46 21.90
CA TRP A 289 13.44 -8.72 22.63
C TRP A 289 12.51 -9.65 23.42
N ASN A 290 12.63 -10.95 23.17
CA ASN A 290 11.80 -11.99 23.78
C ASN A 290 10.30 -11.74 23.62
N MET A 291 9.90 -11.12 22.50
CA MET A 291 8.50 -10.88 22.14
C MET A 291 8.26 -11.10 20.66
N GLY A 292 7.04 -11.44 20.31
CA GLY A 292 6.62 -11.57 18.93
C GLY A 292 6.17 -10.24 18.29
N ALA A 293 6.13 -10.18 16.96
CA ALA A 293 5.70 -8.98 16.25
C ALA A 293 4.30 -8.50 16.66
N TYR A 294 3.37 -9.41 16.93
CA TYR A 294 2.02 -9.01 17.35
C TYR A 294 1.99 -8.42 18.78
N GLU A 295 2.84 -8.90 19.67
CA GLU A 295 3.00 -8.31 21.00
C GLU A 295 3.61 -6.92 20.92
N LEU A 296 4.61 -6.75 20.06
CA LEU A 296 5.21 -5.45 19.79
C LEU A 296 4.19 -4.46 19.21
N ILE A 297 3.45 -4.87 18.18
CA ILE A 297 2.41 -4.02 17.58
C ILE A 297 1.33 -3.66 18.60
N LYS A 298 0.99 -4.60 19.49
CA LYS A 298 0.02 -4.39 20.56
C LYS A 298 0.42 -3.24 21.49
N MET A 299 1.70 -3.07 21.80
CA MET A 299 2.17 -1.96 22.63
C MET A 299 1.78 -0.60 22.05
N TYR A 300 1.84 -0.46 20.70
CA TYR A 300 1.42 0.76 20.01
C TYR A 300 -0.10 0.86 19.90
N ALA A 301 -0.75 -0.26 19.61
CA ALA A 301 -2.19 -0.33 19.41
C ALA A 301 -2.98 -0.07 20.70
N ASP A 302 -2.44 -0.42 21.87
CA ASP A 302 -3.07 -0.15 23.16
C ASP A 302 -3.17 1.36 23.48
N GLU A 303 -2.30 2.18 22.90
CA GLU A 303 -2.36 3.63 23.01
C GLU A 303 -3.47 4.28 22.15
N LEU A 304 -4.01 3.55 21.16
CA LEU A 304 -5.01 4.06 20.22
C LEU A 304 -6.42 3.71 20.72
N ASP A 305 -7.36 4.64 20.62
CA ASP A 305 -8.78 4.39 20.95
C ASP A 305 -9.61 4.02 19.72
N ILE A 306 -9.19 2.92 19.06
CA ILE A 306 -9.78 2.41 17.81
C ILE A 306 -9.86 0.89 17.83
N PRO A 307 -10.73 0.25 17.02
CA PRO A 307 -10.71 -1.19 16.81
C PRO A 307 -9.39 -1.63 16.17
N VAL A 308 -8.85 -2.75 16.65
CA VAL A 308 -7.66 -3.39 16.08
C VAL A 308 -7.93 -4.87 15.85
N ILE A 309 -7.71 -5.34 14.64
CA ILE A 309 -7.91 -6.74 14.24
C ILE A 309 -6.56 -7.36 13.94
N TYR A 310 -6.22 -8.45 14.64
CA TYR A 310 -4.97 -9.17 14.46
C TYR A 310 -5.12 -10.44 13.63
N ARG A 311 -4.03 -10.81 12.95
CA ARG A 311 -3.94 -12.00 12.11
C ARG A 311 -5.01 -12.07 11.04
N PHE A 312 -5.37 -10.92 10.48
CA PHE A 312 -6.15 -10.90 9.25
C PHE A 312 -5.43 -11.75 8.20
N PRO A 313 -6.09 -12.73 7.55
CA PRO A 313 -5.42 -13.70 6.69
C PRO A 313 -5.00 -13.09 5.34
N SER A 314 -4.18 -12.06 5.37
CA SER A 314 -3.63 -11.37 4.20
C SER A 314 -2.16 -10.99 4.42
N GLY A 315 -1.37 -11.00 3.36
CA GLY A 315 0.07 -10.78 3.38
C GLY A 315 0.87 -12.01 2.94
N HIS A 316 2.10 -12.15 3.46
CA HIS A 316 3.05 -13.19 3.04
C HIS A 316 2.82 -14.56 3.71
N SER A 317 1.58 -15.01 3.76
CA SER A 317 1.20 -16.32 4.30
C SER A 317 0.16 -17.01 3.42
N ARG A 318 -0.27 -18.19 3.84
CA ARG A 318 -1.42 -18.89 3.26
C ARG A 318 -2.53 -19.01 4.32
N PRO A 319 -3.76 -18.60 4.00
CA PRO A 319 -4.16 -17.91 2.78
C PRO A 319 -3.69 -16.44 2.78
N ASN A 320 -3.69 -15.81 1.60
CA ASN A 320 -3.55 -14.38 1.41
C ASN A 320 -4.84 -13.86 0.76
N TYR A 321 -5.78 -13.43 1.58
CA TYR A 321 -7.09 -12.97 1.11
C TYR A 321 -6.98 -11.66 0.36
N ALA A 322 -7.63 -11.60 -0.80
CA ALA A 322 -7.67 -10.41 -1.62
C ALA A 322 -8.50 -9.29 -0.97
N GLN A 323 -8.00 -8.06 -1.02
CA GLN A 323 -8.64 -6.88 -0.45
C GLN A 323 -8.74 -5.78 -1.49
N TYR A 324 -9.89 -5.07 -1.53
CA TYR A 324 -10.02 -3.85 -2.32
C TYR A 324 -9.46 -2.67 -1.54
N LEU A 325 -8.27 -2.20 -1.92
CA LEU A 325 -7.73 -0.94 -1.42
C LEU A 325 -8.42 0.24 -2.11
N GLY A 326 -8.60 1.34 -1.38
CA GLY A 326 -9.37 2.50 -1.84
C GLY A 326 -10.88 2.29 -1.78
N ARG A 327 -11.38 1.19 -1.20
CA ARG A 327 -12.80 0.91 -1.03
C ARG A 327 -13.25 1.19 0.40
N LYS A 328 -14.47 1.72 0.53
CA LYS A 328 -15.10 1.88 1.84
C LYS A 328 -15.40 0.49 2.42
N VAL A 329 -15.01 0.31 3.67
CA VAL A 329 -15.23 -0.93 4.41
C VAL A 329 -15.81 -0.64 5.78
N ARG A 330 -16.53 -1.63 6.32
CA ARG A 330 -16.91 -1.72 7.72
C ARG A 330 -16.12 -2.83 8.36
N VAL A 331 -15.48 -2.54 9.48
CA VAL A 331 -14.76 -3.53 10.30
C VAL A 331 -15.41 -3.64 11.66
N VAL A 332 -15.51 -4.86 12.16
CA VAL A 332 -16.06 -5.17 13.50
C VAL A 332 -15.13 -6.15 14.18
N ALA A 333 -14.80 -5.89 15.44
CA ALA A 333 -14.12 -6.85 16.32
C ALA A 333 -14.92 -7.01 17.62
N ASN A 334 -15.21 -8.25 18.01
CA ASN A 334 -15.95 -8.61 19.21
C ASN A 334 -15.48 -9.96 19.76
N GLU A 335 -16.17 -10.50 20.78
CA GLU A 335 -15.85 -11.78 21.39
C GLU A 335 -15.97 -12.97 20.43
N GLU A 336 -16.86 -12.90 19.44
CA GLU A 336 -17.10 -13.97 18.46
C GLU A 336 -16.03 -13.99 17.36
N GLY A 337 -15.25 -12.91 17.23
CA GLY A 337 -14.20 -12.77 16.21
C GLY A 337 -14.12 -11.36 15.64
N ALA A 338 -13.78 -11.31 14.36
CA ALA A 338 -13.77 -10.06 13.63
C ALA A 338 -14.32 -10.22 12.21
N SER A 339 -14.70 -9.12 11.58
CA SER A 339 -15.13 -9.12 10.18
C SER A 339 -14.72 -7.86 9.47
N ILE A 340 -14.55 -7.97 8.17
CA ILE A 340 -14.47 -6.86 7.23
C ILE A 340 -15.57 -7.05 6.18
N GLU A 341 -16.31 -6.00 5.91
CA GLU A 341 -17.34 -5.92 4.86
C GLU A 341 -16.95 -4.83 3.87
N PHE A 342 -16.95 -5.13 2.58
CA PHE A 342 -16.72 -4.17 1.49
C PHE A 342 -18.06 -3.54 1.09
N LEU A 343 -18.17 -2.22 1.30
CA LEU A 343 -19.39 -1.43 1.08
C LEU A 343 -19.49 -0.92 -0.35
#